data_3b3eebb87cc9697f0392f59445404760
#
_entry.id   3b3eebb87cc9697f0392f59445404760
#
_cell.length_a   1.000
_cell.length_b   1.000
_cell.length_c   1.000
_cell.angle_alpha   90.00
_cell.angle_beta   90.00
_cell.angle_gamma   90.00
#
_symmetry.space_group_name_H-M   'P 1'
#
loop_
_entity.id
_entity.type
_entity.pdbx_description
1 polymer ?
#
loop_
_entity_poly.entity_id
_entity_poly.type
_entity_poly.pdbx_seq_one_letter_code
_entity_poly.pdbx_strand_id
1 'polypeptide(L)'
;MSVKKSKKGPLKQIVPQYGTLKNAYTLLWDMPDNEGYIKIVAVMQKFFDQGISGNWSYNPKHYDDNEVPTSVMANDWLTTYKYGWKTSYYQNTYDFKTDEVDTSIELQESPADKLKNLVEELSNAEEETCESCAI
;
A
#
# COMPACT_ATOMS: atom_id res chain seq x y z
N MET A 1 0.84 -1.59 -4.23
CA MET A 1 -0.17 -1.99 -3.24
C MET A 1 0.23 -1.37 -1.90
N SER A 2 -0.66 -0.70 -1.18
CA SER A 2 -0.35 -0.17 0.16
C SER A 2 -0.74 -1.20 1.22
N VAL A 3 0.08 -1.36 2.24
CA VAL A 3 -0.17 -2.31 3.32
C VAL A 3 -0.29 -1.54 4.62
N LYS A 4 -1.42 -1.69 5.30
CA LYS A 4 -1.63 -1.12 6.62
C LYS A 4 -1.49 -2.20 7.68
N LYS A 5 -0.63 -2.00 8.66
CA LYS A 5 -0.50 -2.90 9.81
C LYS A 5 -1.77 -2.84 10.66
N SER A 6 -2.34 -3.99 11.01
CA SER A 6 -3.46 -4.10 11.94
C SER A 6 -3.17 -5.16 12.99
N LYS A 7 -3.98 -5.20 14.07
CA LYS A 7 -3.88 -6.23 15.12
C LYS A 7 -4.13 -7.65 14.58
N LYS A 8 -4.79 -7.77 13.43
CA LYS A 8 -5.12 -9.05 12.77
C LYS A 8 -4.17 -9.38 11.61
N GLY A 9 -3.06 -8.65 11.46
CA GLY A 9 -2.10 -8.82 10.38
C GLY A 9 -2.13 -7.67 9.36
N PRO A 10 -1.35 -7.77 8.27
CA PRO A 10 -1.27 -6.75 7.25
C PRO A 10 -2.54 -6.68 6.42
N LEU A 11 -3.13 -5.50 6.30
CA LEU A 11 -4.28 -5.24 5.43
C LEU A 11 -3.79 -4.64 4.12
N LYS A 12 -4.03 -5.32 3.02
CA LYS A 12 -3.75 -4.81 1.67
C LYS A 12 -4.82 -3.79 1.28
N GLN A 13 -4.39 -2.58 0.92
CA GLN A 13 -5.28 -1.55 0.40
C GLN A 13 -5.09 -1.46 -1.12
N ILE A 14 -6.18 -1.57 -1.85
CA ILE A 14 -6.20 -1.48 -3.31
C ILE A 14 -6.87 -0.17 -3.69
N VAL A 15 -6.25 0.57 -4.61
CA VAL A 15 -6.87 1.76 -5.20
C VAL A 15 -8.05 1.37 -6.10
N PRO A 16 -9.09 2.22 -6.23
CA PRO A 16 -10.25 1.92 -7.05
C PRO A 16 -9.86 1.60 -8.50
N GLN A 17 -10.48 0.57 -9.08
CA GLN A 17 -10.27 0.16 -10.48
C GLN A 17 -8.80 -0.06 -10.88
N TYR A 18 -7.95 -0.48 -9.95
CA TYR A 18 -6.52 -0.65 -10.21
C TYR A 18 -6.23 -1.56 -11.41
N GLY A 19 -7.03 -2.62 -11.61
CA GLY A 19 -6.86 -3.54 -12.75
C GLY A 19 -6.97 -2.86 -14.11
N THR A 20 -7.89 -1.89 -14.26
CA THR A 20 -8.13 -1.18 -15.51
C THR A 20 -7.36 0.14 -15.62
N LEU A 21 -7.11 0.80 -14.50
CA LEU A 21 -6.50 2.13 -14.44
C LEU A 21 -5.05 2.12 -13.89
N LYS A 22 -4.39 0.96 -13.87
CA LYS A 22 -3.04 0.83 -13.33
C LYS A 22 -2.07 1.89 -13.87
N ASN A 23 -2.13 2.18 -15.17
CA ASN A 23 -1.22 3.15 -15.82
C ASN A 23 -1.59 4.62 -15.53
N ALA A 24 -2.75 4.88 -14.94
CA ALA A 24 -3.17 6.22 -14.52
C ALA A 24 -2.78 6.56 -13.08
N TYR A 25 -2.28 5.58 -12.33
CA TYR A 25 -1.83 5.76 -10.95
C TYR A 25 -0.32 5.80 -10.87
N THR A 26 0.22 6.80 -10.18
CA THR A 26 1.60 6.78 -9.68
C THR A 26 1.56 6.33 -8.22
N LEU A 27 2.16 5.20 -7.92
CA LEU A 27 2.23 4.72 -6.54
C LEU A 27 3.26 5.50 -5.74
N LEU A 28 3.13 5.49 -4.42
CA LEU A 28 3.96 6.29 -3.52
C LEU A 28 5.47 6.11 -3.75
N TRP A 29 5.91 4.86 -3.94
CA TRP A 29 7.32 4.54 -4.10
C TRP A 29 7.82 4.63 -5.55
N ASP A 30 6.90 4.89 -6.50
CA ASP A 30 7.21 5.13 -7.92
C ASP A 30 7.27 6.62 -8.25
N MET A 31 6.95 7.49 -7.29
CA MET A 31 7.10 8.94 -7.47
C MET A 31 8.57 9.31 -7.60
N PRO A 32 8.96 10.06 -8.64
CA PRO A 32 10.35 10.45 -8.84
C PRO A 32 10.85 11.45 -7.80
N ASP A 33 9.95 12.28 -7.27
CA ASP A 33 10.22 13.31 -6.27
C ASP A 33 8.96 13.65 -5.47
N ASN A 34 9.09 14.50 -4.46
CA ASN A 34 7.98 14.98 -3.64
C ASN A 34 7.38 16.31 -4.13
N GLU A 35 7.92 16.93 -5.19
CA GLU A 35 7.53 18.28 -5.59
C GLU A 35 6.04 18.42 -5.90
N GLY A 36 5.49 17.47 -6.68
CA GLY A 36 4.07 17.45 -7.01
C GLY A 36 3.18 17.31 -5.78
N TYR A 37 3.55 16.42 -4.86
CA TYR A 37 2.85 16.24 -3.59
C TYR A 37 2.91 17.49 -2.71
N ILE A 38 4.09 18.11 -2.55
CA ILE A 38 4.29 19.36 -1.79
C ILE A 38 3.38 20.46 -2.35
N LYS A 39 3.36 20.63 -3.66
CA LYS A 39 2.54 21.67 -4.32
C LYS A 39 1.03 21.46 -4.08
N ILE A 40 0.54 20.22 -4.16
CA ILE A 40 -0.86 19.90 -3.91
C ILE A 40 -1.23 20.21 -2.45
N VAL A 41 -0.42 19.73 -1.50
CA VAL A 41 -0.68 19.97 -0.06
C VAL A 41 -0.59 21.46 0.25
N ALA A 42 0.34 22.20 -0.34
CA ALA A 42 0.47 23.64 -0.16
C ALA A 42 -0.74 24.41 -0.71
N VAL A 43 -1.32 23.98 -1.83
CA VAL A 43 -2.59 24.56 -2.33
C VAL A 43 -3.71 24.30 -1.35
N MET A 44 -3.86 23.06 -0.86
CA MET A 44 -4.86 22.71 0.15
C MET A 44 -4.68 23.52 1.44
N GLN A 45 -3.42 23.72 1.89
CA GLN A 45 -3.09 24.47 3.10
C GLN A 45 -3.64 25.89 3.11
N LYS A 46 -3.87 26.52 1.94
CA LYS A 46 -4.45 27.87 1.84
C LYS A 46 -5.90 27.93 2.32
N PHE A 47 -6.58 26.81 2.38
CA PHE A 47 -7.98 26.70 2.79
C PHE A 47 -8.18 26.18 4.22
N PHE A 48 -7.04 25.91 4.92
CA PHE A 48 -7.07 25.41 6.28
C PHE A 48 -6.22 26.28 7.22
N ASP A 49 -6.80 26.68 8.33
CA ASP A 49 -6.10 27.46 9.38
C ASP A 49 -5.04 26.59 10.09
N GLN A 50 -5.37 25.34 10.35
CA GLN A 50 -4.48 24.36 10.93
C GLN A 50 -3.42 23.90 9.93
N GLY A 51 -2.24 23.51 10.41
CA GLY A 51 -1.22 22.89 9.59
C GLY A 51 -1.69 21.52 9.11
N ILE A 52 -1.58 21.26 7.79
CA ILE A 52 -1.79 19.94 7.23
C ILE A 52 -0.51 19.14 7.47
N SER A 53 -0.57 18.12 8.34
CA SER A 53 0.54 17.20 8.55
C SER A 53 0.67 16.26 7.36
N GLY A 54 1.82 16.26 6.72
CA GLY A 54 2.11 15.37 5.61
C GLY A 54 3.52 14.81 5.69
N ASN A 55 3.73 13.70 5.02
CA ASN A 55 4.99 12.97 5.05
C ASN A 55 5.67 13.04 3.69
N TRP A 56 6.97 13.23 3.67
CA TRP A 56 7.78 13.03 2.48
C TRP A 56 8.14 11.55 2.35
N SER A 57 8.31 11.11 1.12
CA SER A 57 8.63 9.71 0.83
C SER A 57 9.76 9.66 -0.19
N TYR A 58 10.81 8.93 0.16
CA TYR A 58 12.00 8.77 -0.66
C TYR A 58 12.21 7.31 -1.00
N ASN A 59 12.36 7.02 -2.29
CA ASN A 59 12.78 5.70 -2.73
C ASN A 59 14.26 5.77 -3.13
N PRO A 60 15.19 5.20 -2.34
CA PRO A 60 16.61 5.21 -2.65
C PRO A 60 16.96 4.63 -4.01
N LYS A 61 16.14 3.68 -4.53
CA LYS A 61 16.33 3.08 -5.87
C LYS A 61 16.32 4.09 -7.02
N HIS A 62 15.83 5.30 -6.81
CA HIS A 62 15.80 6.36 -7.81
C HIS A 62 17.09 7.17 -7.88
N TYR A 63 18.05 6.89 -6.99
CA TYR A 63 19.32 7.63 -6.90
C TYR A 63 20.51 6.69 -7.01
N ASP A 64 21.65 7.26 -7.38
CA ASP A 64 22.91 6.53 -7.44
C ASP A 64 23.27 5.96 -6.06
N ASP A 65 23.91 4.82 -6.05
CA ASP A 65 24.32 4.09 -4.84
C ASP A 65 23.18 3.74 -3.87
N ASN A 66 21.90 3.88 -4.29
CA ASN A 66 20.72 3.73 -3.47
C ASN A 66 20.74 4.64 -2.21
N GLU A 67 21.29 5.81 -2.35
CA GLU A 67 21.34 6.83 -1.30
C GLU A 67 20.59 8.10 -1.74
N VAL A 68 19.74 8.62 -0.85
CA VAL A 68 19.01 9.87 -1.13
C VAL A 68 19.93 11.05 -0.90
N PRO A 69 20.26 11.86 -1.94
CA PRO A 69 21.13 13.01 -1.77
C PRO A 69 20.53 14.05 -0.81
N THR A 70 21.34 14.58 0.08
CA THR A 70 20.92 15.64 1.02
C THR A 70 20.40 16.89 0.28
N SER A 71 20.91 17.17 -0.94
CA SER A 71 20.45 18.26 -1.78
C SER A 71 18.98 18.12 -2.19
N VAL A 72 18.51 16.89 -2.43
CA VAL A 72 17.09 16.59 -2.73
C VAL A 72 16.22 16.92 -1.53
N MET A 73 16.62 16.48 -0.35
CA MET A 73 15.91 16.78 0.89
C MET A 73 15.89 18.29 1.19
N ALA A 74 17.00 18.97 0.98
CA ALA A 74 17.08 20.43 1.15
C ALA A 74 16.17 21.17 0.16
N ASN A 75 16.08 20.70 -1.09
CA ASN A 75 15.18 21.27 -2.09
C ASN A 75 13.70 21.08 -1.71
N ASP A 76 13.33 19.93 -1.17
CA ASP A 76 11.97 19.67 -0.69
C ASP A 76 11.61 20.61 0.47
N TRP A 77 12.53 20.86 1.40
CA TRP A 77 12.37 21.85 2.46
C TRP A 77 12.14 23.27 1.90
N LEU A 78 12.98 23.70 0.97
CA LEU A 78 12.85 25.01 0.34
C LEU A 78 11.54 25.15 -0.43
N THR A 79 11.14 24.09 -1.14
CA THR A 79 9.88 24.04 -1.89
C THR A 79 8.69 24.11 -0.94
N THR A 80 8.72 23.38 0.16
CA THR A 80 7.71 23.40 1.21
C THR A 80 7.52 24.81 1.78
N TYR A 81 8.62 25.47 2.13
CA TYR A 81 8.62 26.84 2.62
C TYR A 81 8.10 27.84 1.56
N LYS A 82 8.60 27.74 0.33
CA LYS A 82 8.24 28.64 -0.78
C LYS A 82 6.73 28.61 -1.08
N TYR A 83 6.11 27.45 -1.04
CA TYR A 83 4.68 27.30 -1.35
C TYR A 83 3.77 27.43 -0.13
N GLY A 84 4.33 27.54 1.09
CA GLY A 84 3.59 27.82 2.32
C GLY A 84 2.87 26.63 2.93
N TRP A 85 3.36 25.42 2.70
CA TRP A 85 2.91 24.27 3.48
C TRP A 85 3.49 24.33 4.88
N LYS A 86 2.64 24.31 5.93
CA LYS A 86 3.03 24.65 7.30
C LYS A 86 3.71 23.52 8.08
N THR A 87 3.37 22.25 7.78
CA THR A 87 3.77 21.12 8.64
C THR A 87 4.17 19.90 7.81
N SER A 88 5.45 19.76 7.51
CA SER A 88 6.04 18.47 7.14
C SER A 88 6.31 17.67 8.42
N TYR A 89 5.97 16.37 8.44
CA TYR A 89 5.97 15.57 9.66
C TYR A 89 7.02 14.48 9.65
N TYR A 90 6.82 13.42 8.87
CA TYR A 90 7.79 12.33 8.76
C TYR A 90 8.50 12.33 7.41
N GLN A 91 9.72 11.83 7.42
CA GLN A 91 10.47 11.44 6.24
C GLN A 91 10.48 9.91 6.19
N ASN A 92 9.78 9.33 5.21
CA ASN A 92 9.72 7.90 5.02
C ASN A 92 10.73 7.51 3.93
N THR A 93 11.49 6.47 4.20
CA THR A 93 12.39 5.86 3.22
C THR A 93 11.89 4.47 2.88
N TYR A 94 11.90 4.11 1.61
CA TYR A 94 11.55 2.77 1.17
C TYR A 94 12.54 1.75 1.73
N ASP A 95 12.02 0.72 2.41
CA ASP A 95 12.82 -0.36 2.97
C ASP A 95 12.77 -1.58 2.04
N PHE A 96 13.92 -1.93 1.47
CA PHE A 96 14.08 -3.07 0.57
C PHE A 96 13.76 -4.42 1.22
N LYS A 97 13.86 -4.53 2.55
CA LYS A 97 13.62 -5.77 3.29
C LYS A 97 12.15 -6.20 3.25
N THR A 98 11.24 -5.29 2.93
CA THR A 98 9.82 -5.62 2.80
C THR A 98 9.46 -6.36 1.52
N ASP A 99 10.30 -6.26 0.47
CA ASP A 99 10.04 -6.96 -0.80
C ASP A 99 10.32 -8.47 -0.68
N GLU A 100 11.24 -8.89 0.19
CA GLU A 100 11.59 -10.30 0.40
C GLU A 100 10.54 -11.06 1.23
N VAL A 101 9.71 -10.35 1.98
CA VAL A 101 8.68 -10.96 2.86
C VAL A 101 7.36 -11.21 2.12
N ASP A 102 7.14 -10.58 0.97
CA ASP A 102 5.81 -10.55 0.32
C ASP A 102 5.56 -11.69 -0.67
N THR A 103 6.55 -12.55 -0.95
CA THR A 103 6.40 -13.71 -1.83
C THR A 103 5.92 -14.98 -1.11
N SER A 104 5.85 -14.98 0.22
CA SER A 104 5.42 -16.14 1.02
C SER A 104 4.05 -15.99 1.69
N ILE A 105 3.33 -14.89 1.44
CA ILE A 105 1.93 -14.83 1.89
C ILE A 105 1.08 -15.54 0.83
N GLU A 106 0.92 -16.84 1.01
CA GLU A 106 -0.13 -17.63 0.35
C GLU A 106 -1.43 -16.83 0.45
N LEU A 107 -2.08 -16.65 -0.69
CA LEU A 107 -3.43 -16.11 -0.78
C LEU A 107 -4.30 -16.95 0.17
N GLN A 108 -4.56 -16.44 1.37
CA GLN A 108 -5.58 -17.05 2.20
C GLN A 108 -6.86 -17.04 1.37
N GLU A 109 -7.34 -18.23 1.08
CA GLU A 109 -8.59 -18.45 0.37
C GLU A 109 -9.66 -17.52 0.90
N SER A 110 -10.41 -16.92 0.01
CA SER A 110 -11.48 -16.02 0.42
C SER A 110 -12.50 -16.81 1.28
N PRO A 111 -13.24 -16.17 2.18
CA PRO A 111 -14.30 -16.86 2.92
C PRO A 111 -15.29 -17.59 2.01
N ALA A 112 -15.48 -17.10 0.77
CA ALA A 112 -16.32 -17.74 -0.24
C ALA A 112 -15.70 -19.02 -0.81
N ASP A 113 -14.36 -19.04 -0.97
CA ASP A 113 -13.65 -20.23 -1.46
C ASP A 113 -13.59 -21.31 -0.38
N LYS A 114 -13.42 -20.92 0.88
CA LYS A 114 -13.53 -21.86 2.02
C LYS A 114 -14.92 -22.46 2.13
N LEU A 115 -15.97 -21.66 1.89
CA LEU A 115 -17.35 -22.16 1.92
C LEU A 115 -17.62 -23.14 0.77
N LYS A 116 -17.09 -22.88 -0.43
CA LYS A 116 -17.19 -23.79 -1.57
C LYS A 116 -16.51 -25.13 -1.29
N ASN A 117 -15.27 -25.08 -0.78
CA ASN A 117 -14.53 -26.30 -0.45
C ASN A 117 -15.24 -27.12 0.64
N LEU A 118 -15.85 -26.46 1.62
CA LEU A 118 -16.61 -27.12 2.70
C LEU A 118 -17.91 -27.73 2.19
N VAL A 119 -18.60 -27.11 1.25
CA VAL A 119 -19.80 -27.64 0.59
C VAL A 119 -19.43 -28.83 -0.29
N GLU A 120 -18.30 -28.79 -0.98
CA GLU A 120 -17.81 -29.87 -1.82
C GLU A 120 -17.36 -31.09 -0.97
N GLU A 121 -16.71 -30.89 0.16
CA GLU A 121 -16.40 -31.93 1.14
C GLU A 121 -17.66 -32.56 1.72
N LEU A 122 -18.68 -31.79 2.07
CA LEU A 122 -19.93 -32.29 2.60
C LEU A 122 -20.74 -33.09 1.55
N SER A 123 -20.75 -32.65 0.28
CA SER A 123 -21.44 -33.38 -0.80
C SER A 123 -20.76 -34.72 -1.11
N ASN A 124 -19.41 -34.77 -1.04
CA ASN A 124 -18.67 -36.02 -1.24
C ASN A 124 -18.81 -36.99 -0.05
N ALA A 125 -19.02 -36.47 1.17
CA ALA A 125 -19.27 -37.32 2.37
C ALA A 125 -20.66 -37.95 2.39
N GLU A 126 -21.66 -37.40 1.70
CA GLU A 126 -23.00 -37.97 1.58
C GLU A 126 -23.06 -39.14 0.58
N GLU A 127 -22.09 -39.27 -0.34
CA GLU A 127 -22.03 -40.41 -1.27
C GLU A 127 -21.36 -41.68 -0.67
N GLU A 128 -20.68 -41.58 0.47
CA GLU A 128 -20.03 -42.75 1.12
C GLU A 128 -20.86 -43.48 2.16
N THR A 129 -22.09 -43.09 2.39
CA THR A 129 -22.92 -43.78 3.39
C THR A 129 -24.17 -44.41 2.76
N CYS A 130 -24.11 -45.63 2.24
CA CYS A 130 -25.12 -46.64 2.43
C CYS A 130 -24.81 -47.97 1.70
N GLU A 131 -23.83 -48.74 2.15
CA GLU A 131 -23.72 -50.17 1.82
C GLU A 131 -24.24 -51.11 2.93
N SER A 132 -24.94 -50.62 3.95
CA SER A 132 -25.38 -51.48 5.05
C SER A 132 -26.87 -51.56 5.28
N CYS A 133 -27.71 -51.29 4.28
CA CYS A 133 -29.14 -51.56 4.34
C CYS A 133 -29.59 -52.51 3.22
N ALA A 134 -29.02 -53.71 3.21
CA ALA A 134 -29.57 -54.85 2.47
C ALA A 134 -29.72 -56.04 3.44
N ILE A 135 -30.90 -56.17 4.07
CA ILE A 135 -31.49 -57.42 4.53
C ILE A 135 -32.96 -57.39 4.18
#